data_0278852de184967726e91d57bc685506
#
_entry.id   0278852de184967726e91d57bc685506
#
_cell.length_a   1.000
_cell.length_b   1.000
_cell.length_c   1.000
_cell.angle_alpha   90.00
_cell.angle_beta   90.00
_cell.angle_gamma   90.00
#
_symmetry.space_group_name_H-M   'P 1'
#
loop_
_entity.id
_entity.type
_entity.pdbx_description
1 polymer ?
#
loop_
_entity_poly.entity_id
_entity_poly.type
_entity_poly.pdbx_seq_one_letter_code
_entity_poly.pdbx_strand_id
1 'polypeptide(L)'
;PCFSQEFAPTSMAYAETQSMFCDSLLDDADWMKTYAKNEKGEAVPDSLIKKMIEAKQPFFAYEERMILVVPYFEWAVYSLNDRDLTAAKLISLARETEQRILGIPCSPRPILAIPHLLSQESACSYQGYLLAHMAVYQTRAWFLEKFGYLTDNPELGPLLAKHYWHPGNSISHDQSLKNLTGEGFSAQYLADICNLSINDAWESTEETITKYKQRPAVIETASSLNAKIRVVHGEEMIANNDQSDQNLIQQFETWVKDQYKIQNRGE
;
A
#
# COMPACT_ATOMS: atom_id res chain seq x y z
N PRO A 1 1.88 -9.95 -19.88
CA PRO A 1 1.55 -10.99 -18.90
C PRO A 1 1.13 -12.26 -19.62
N CYS A 2 1.51 -13.43 -19.11
CA CYS A 2 1.09 -14.71 -19.65
C CYS A 2 -0.12 -15.22 -18.84
N PHE A 3 -0.89 -16.11 -19.44
CA PHE A 3 -2.11 -16.69 -18.85
C PHE A 3 -1.88 -17.32 -17.47
N SER A 4 -0.72 -17.92 -17.25
CA SER A 4 -0.36 -18.53 -15.96
C SER A 4 -0.14 -17.54 -14.80
N GLN A 5 -0.11 -16.27 -15.07
CA GLN A 5 0.05 -15.21 -14.04
C GLN A 5 -1.27 -14.73 -13.43
N GLU A 6 -2.39 -15.22 -13.93
CA GLU A 6 -3.72 -14.94 -13.41
C GLU A 6 -3.93 -15.51 -11.99
N PHE A 7 -3.20 -16.56 -11.66
CA PHE A 7 -3.19 -17.22 -10.35
C PHE A 7 -1.88 -16.93 -9.64
N ALA A 8 -1.90 -16.92 -8.34
CA ALA A 8 -0.84 -16.68 -7.37
C ALA A 8 0.54 -16.30 -7.95
N PRO A 9 1.01 -15.09 -7.79
CA PRO A 9 2.36 -14.70 -8.23
C PRO A 9 3.39 -15.59 -7.53
N THR A 10 4.49 -15.89 -8.22
CA THR A 10 5.59 -16.68 -7.64
C THR A 10 6.28 -15.99 -6.46
N SER A 11 6.04 -14.70 -6.28
CA SER A 11 6.57 -13.90 -5.17
C SER A 11 5.47 -13.03 -4.57
N MET A 12 5.15 -13.26 -3.29
CA MET A 12 4.27 -12.40 -2.52
C MET A 12 4.83 -10.97 -2.43
N ALA A 13 6.15 -10.82 -2.29
CA ALA A 13 6.79 -9.51 -2.29
C ALA A 13 6.52 -8.73 -3.58
N TYR A 14 6.53 -9.41 -4.74
CA TYR A 14 6.18 -8.76 -6.01
C TYR A 14 4.72 -8.30 -6.05
N ALA A 15 3.78 -9.16 -5.64
CA ALA A 15 2.35 -8.83 -5.62
C ALA A 15 2.06 -7.66 -4.66
N GLU A 16 2.58 -7.75 -3.45
CA GLU A 16 2.38 -6.74 -2.41
C GLU A 16 3.06 -5.40 -2.76
N THR A 17 4.17 -5.41 -3.53
CA THR A 17 4.77 -4.18 -4.03
C THR A 17 3.79 -3.39 -4.89
N GLN A 18 2.95 -4.05 -5.69
CA GLN A 18 1.98 -3.35 -6.55
C GLN A 18 0.85 -2.72 -5.74
N SER A 19 0.28 -3.47 -4.80
CA SER A 19 -0.80 -2.98 -3.94
C SER A 19 -0.31 -1.89 -2.98
N MET A 20 0.80 -2.14 -2.28
CA MET A 20 1.37 -1.21 -1.29
C MET A 20 1.94 0.05 -1.93
N PHE A 21 2.41 -0.02 -3.19
CA PHE A 21 2.79 1.19 -3.92
C PHE A 21 1.58 2.11 -4.13
N CYS A 22 0.46 1.56 -4.59
CA CYS A 22 -0.78 2.35 -4.76
C CYS A 22 -1.28 2.88 -3.42
N ASP A 23 -1.26 2.05 -2.37
CA ASP A 23 -1.66 2.44 -1.02
C ASP A 23 -0.79 3.58 -0.46
N SER A 24 0.52 3.53 -0.71
CA SER A 24 1.46 4.56 -0.25
C SER A 24 1.20 5.97 -0.79
N LEU A 25 0.48 6.09 -1.91
CA LEU A 25 0.12 7.39 -2.49
C LEU A 25 -0.89 8.15 -1.61
N LEU A 26 -1.72 7.44 -0.85
CA LEU A 26 -2.74 8.03 0.02
C LEU A 26 -2.16 8.89 1.15
N ASP A 27 -0.92 8.62 1.53
CA ASP A 27 -0.20 9.40 2.56
C ASP A 27 0.57 10.59 1.96
N ASP A 28 0.61 10.74 0.63
CA ASP A 28 1.27 11.86 -0.02
C ASP A 28 0.45 13.15 0.09
N ALA A 29 1.11 14.23 0.49
CA ALA A 29 0.45 15.51 0.68
C ALA A 29 -0.19 16.06 -0.59
N ASP A 30 0.42 15.87 -1.75
CA ASP A 30 -0.11 16.30 -3.03
C ASP A 30 -1.33 15.46 -3.46
N TRP A 31 -1.34 14.16 -3.17
CA TRP A 31 -2.52 13.31 -3.34
C TRP A 31 -3.68 13.78 -2.44
N MET A 32 -3.40 13.99 -1.15
CA MET A 32 -4.40 14.49 -0.21
C MET A 32 -4.97 15.85 -0.63
N LYS A 33 -4.13 16.75 -1.12
CA LYS A 33 -4.57 18.06 -1.64
C LYS A 33 -5.45 17.95 -2.88
N THR A 34 -5.20 16.97 -3.73
CA THR A 34 -5.94 16.78 -4.98
C THR A 34 -7.27 16.07 -4.74
N TYR A 35 -7.26 14.97 -4.00
CA TYR A 35 -8.35 14.01 -3.95
C TYR A 35 -9.09 13.94 -2.62
N ALA A 36 -8.41 14.18 -1.47
CA ALA A 36 -9.05 14.13 -0.18
C ALA A 36 -9.76 15.47 0.13
N LYS A 37 -11.02 15.55 -0.27
CA LYS A 37 -11.87 16.73 -0.09
C LYS A 37 -13.04 16.43 0.83
N ASN A 38 -13.44 17.44 1.61
CA ASN A 38 -14.65 17.35 2.40
C ASN A 38 -15.93 17.57 1.55
N GLU A 39 -17.11 17.49 2.17
CA GLU A 39 -18.40 17.68 1.49
C GLU A 39 -18.54 19.04 0.80
N LYS A 40 -17.76 20.05 1.21
CA LYS A 40 -17.74 21.38 0.60
C LYS A 40 -16.72 21.50 -0.55
N GLY A 41 -16.00 20.44 -0.86
CA GLY A 41 -14.94 20.44 -1.86
C GLY A 41 -13.61 21.06 -1.39
N GLU A 42 -13.47 21.32 -0.09
CA GLU A 42 -12.24 21.87 0.49
C GLU A 42 -11.20 20.75 0.71
N ALA A 43 -9.98 21.00 0.27
CA ALA A 43 -8.87 20.06 0.44
C ALA A 43 -8.39 19.99 1.90
N VAL A 44 -7.72 18.91 2.26
CA VAL A 44 -7.11 18.71 3.60
C VAL A 44 -6.22 19.90 3.96
N PRO A 45 -6.40 20.54 5.13
CA PRO A 45 -5.54 21.65 5.58
C PRO A 45 -4.11 21.16 5.87
N ASP A 46 -3.11 22.02 5.60
CA ASP A 46 -1.69 21.72 5.89
C ASP A 46 -1.47 21.36 7.37
N SER A 47 -2.20 22.04 8.27
CA SER A 47 -2.13 21.76 9.71
C SER A 47 -2.62 20.36 10.09
N LEU A 48 -3.54 19.77 9.33
CA LEU A 48 -4.01 18.41 9.57
C LEU A 48 -2.99 17.39 9.03
N ILE A 49 -2.41 17.65 7.86
CA ILE A 49 -1.32 16.80 7.31
C ILE A 49 -0.15 16.75 8.30
N LYS A 50 0.23 17.91 8.87
CA LYS A 50 1.28 17.99 9.90
C LYS A 50 0.96 17.12 11.11
N LYS A 51 -0.26 17.19 11.63
CA LYS A 51 -0.71 16.35 12.75
C LYS A 51 -0.68 14.86 12.43
N MET A 52 -0.98 14.49 11.20
CA MET A 52 -0.87 13.09 10.76
C MET A 52 0.58 12.60 10.80
N ILE A 53 1.54 13.41 10.35
CA ILE A 53 2.97 13.12 10.45
C ILE A 53 3.41 13.02 11.91
N GLU A 54 3.03 13.98 12.75
CA GLU A 54 3.33 13.97 14.19
C GLU A 54 2.82 12.72 14.89
N ALA A 55 1.68 12.18 14.43
CA ALA A 55 1.09 10.97 14.99
C ALA A 55 1.72 9.67 14.45
N LYS A 56 2.08 9.61 13.17
CA LYS A 56 2.55 8.38 12.49
C LYS A 56 4.08 8.21 12.60
N GLN A 57 4.86 9.25 12.33
CA GLN A 57 6.32 9.16 12.21
C GLN A 57 7.03 8.55 13.42
N PRO A 58 6.66 8.82 14.67
CA PRO A 58 7.30 8.20 15.84
C PRO A 58 7.15 6.69 15.90
N PHE A 59 6.13 6.14 15.25
CA PHE A 59 5.82 4.70 15.27
C PHE A 59 6.23 3.98 13.99
N PHE A 60 6.71 4.67 12.97
CA PHE A 60 6.98 4.08 11.67
C PHE A 60 7.94 2.89 11.75
N ALA A 61 9.08 3.05 12.42
CA ALA A 61 10.03 1.95 12.62
C ALA A 61 9.44 0.80 13.47
N TYR A 62 8.54 1.09 14.40
CA TYR A 62 7.84 0.06 15.17
C TYR A 62 6.86 -0.72 14.29
N GLU A 63 6.12 -0.08 13.43
CA GLU A 63 5.18 -0.72 12.49
C GLU A 63 5.91 -1.68 11.54
N GLU A 64 7.07 -1.29 11.01
CA GLU A 64 7.90 -2.17 10.18
C GLU A 64 8.43 -3.38 10.98
N ARG A 65 8.80 -3.19 12.25
CA ARG A 65 9.18 -4.29 13.13
C ARG A 65 8.02 -5.22 13.47
N MET A 66 6.79 -4.71 13.49
CA MET A 66 5.58 -5.52 13.66
C MET A 66 5.36 -6.48 12.48
N ILE A 67 5.83 -6.13 11.28
CA ILE A 67 5.88 -7.05 10.15
C ILE A 67 7.06 -8.03 10.33
N LEU A 68 8.23 -7.51 10.64
CA LEU A 68 9.47 -8.28 10.75
C LEU A 68 9.41 -9.39 11.81
N VAL A 69 8.69 -9.16 12.90
CA VAL A 69 8.60 -10.12 14.02
C VAL A 69 7.99 -11.46 13.60
N VAL A 70 7.08 -11.45 12.63
CA VAL A 70 6.36 -12.65 12.18
C VAL A 70 7.29 -13.65 11.47
N PRO A 71 8.05 -13.28 10.41
CA PRO A 71 8.95 -14.21 9.75
C PRO A 71 10.07 -14.73 10.67
N TYR A 72 10.54 -13.94 11.63
CA TYR A 72 11.50 -14.42 12.62
C TYR A 72 10.90 -15.49 13.56
N PHE A 73 9.64 -15.33 13.92
CA PHE A 73 8.92 -16.33 14.70
C PHE A 73 8.68 -17.60 13.88
N GLU A 74 8.18 -17.47 12.64
CA GLU A 74 7.96 -18.61 11.76
C GLU A 74 9.26 -19.40 11.55
N TRP A 75 10.35 -18.72 11.23
CA TRP A 75 11.65 -19.37 11.05
C TRP A 75 12.07 -20.14 12.30
N ALA A 76 11.90 -19.55 13.48
CA ALA A 76 12.23 -20.20 14.74
C ALA A 76 11.34 -21.43 15.00
N VAL A 77 10.03 -21.36 14.69
CA VAL A 77 9.08 -22.48 14.84
C VAL A 77 9.44 -23.62 13.91
N TYR A 78 9.64 -23.34 12.61
CA TYR A 78 9.98 -24.36 11.61
C TYR A 78 11.41 -24.93 11.77
N SER A 79 12.21 -24.35 12.63
CA SER A 79 13.53 -24.89 13.04
C SER A 79 13.45 -25.82 14.24
N LEU A 80 12.28 -25.99 14.86
CA LEU A 80 12.08 -26.91 16.00
C LEU A 80 12.02 -28.38 15.52
N ASN A 81 12.43 -29.31 16.39
CA ASN A 81 12.11 -30.71 16.19
C ASN A 81 10.64 -30.97 16.58
N ASP A 82 10.01 -31.98 15.98
CA ASP A 82 8.60 -32.33 16.24
C ASP A 82 8.28 -32.54 17.72
N ARG A 83 9.19 -33.16 18.47
CA ARG A 83 9.06 -33.38 19.92
C ARG A 83 9.05 -32.11 20.76
N ASP A 84 9.61 -31.01 20.24
CA ASP A 84 9.69 -29.71 20.90
C ASP A 84 8.51 -28.81 20.53
N LEU A 85 7.66 -29.26 19.59
CA LEU A 85 6.51 -28.52 19.09
C LEU A 85 5.34 -28.64 20.09
N THR A 86 5.45 -27.92 21.20
CA THR A 86 4.43 -27.89 22.26
C THR A 86 3.86 -26.46 22.41
N ALA A 87 2.62 -26.36 22.91
CA ALA A 87 1.99 -25.06 23.14
C ALA A 87 2.84 -24.16 24.07
N ALA A 88 3.41 -24.72 25.12
CA ALA A 88 4.28 -23.97 26.04
C ALA A 88 5.53 -23.43 25.35
N LYS A 89 6.18 -24.24 24.48
CA LYS A 89 7.37 -23.81 23.73
C LYS A 89 7.02 -22.73 22.70
N LEU A 90 5.88 -22.87 22.00
CA LEU A 90 5.42 -21.86 21.03
C LEU A 90 5.12 -20.52 21.70
N ILE A 91 4.45 -20.53 22.86
CA ILE A 91 4.19 -19.31 23.62
C ILE A 91 5.50 -18.64 24.08
N SER A 92 6.44 -19.43 24.64
CA SER A 92 7.75 -18.91 25.03
C SER A 92 8.48 -18.27 23.85
N LEU A 93 8.53 -18.99 22.73
CA LEU A 93 9.20 -18.54 21.51
C LEU A 93 8.58 -17.27 20.94
N ALA A 94 7.24 -17.15 20.98
CA ALA A 94 6.53 -15.94 20.57
C ALA A 94 6.98 -14.74 21.43
N ARG A 95 6.99 -14.89 22.75
CA ARG A 95 7.42 -13.83 23.69
C ARG A 95 8.90 -13.45 23.52
N GLU A 96 9.75 -14.45 23.36
CA GLU A 96 11.19 -14.23 23.11
C GLU A 96 11.41 -13.46 21.80
N THR A 97 10.64 -13.78 20.77
CA THR A 97 10.75 -13.11 19.47
C THR A 97 10.19 -11.67 19.54
N GLU A 98 9.04 -11.46 20.19
CA GLU A 98 8.49 -10.12 20.44
C GLU A 98 9.50 -9.26 21.20
N GLN A 99 10.05 -9.77 22.31
CA GLN A 99 11.05 -9.03 23.09
C GLN A 99 12.29 -8.68 22.27
N ARG A 100 12.78 -9.61 21.46
CA ARG A 100 13.98 -9.39 20.63
C ARG A 100 13.77 -8.38 19.51
N ILE A 101 12.65 -8.48 18.80
CA ILE A 101 12.40 -7.68 17.59
C ILE A 101 11.70 -6.36 17.93
N LEU A 102 10.71 -6.38 18.81
CA LEU A 102 9.92 -5.20 19.16
C LEU A 102 10.47 -4.45 20.37
N GLY A 103 11.29 -5.10 21.21
CA GLY A 103 11.78 -4.53 22.45
C GLY A 103 10.77 -4.52 23.60
N ILE A 104 9.63 -5.21 23.44
CA ILE A 104 8.55 -5.27 24.43
C ILE A 104 8.19 -6.73 24.75
N PRO A 105 7.79 -7.05 25.99
CA PRO A 105 7.52 -8.43 26.40
C PRO A 105 6.23 -9.01 25.82
N CYS A 106 5.34 -8.18 25.34
CA CYS A 106 4.06 -8.58 24.75
C CYS A 106 3.58 -7.49 23.79
N SER A 107 3.41 -7.87 22.54
CA SER A 107 2.85 -6.97 21.52
C SER A 107 1.36 -6.71 21.77
N PRO A 108 0.84 -5.49 21.54
CA PRO A 108 -0.59 -5.21 21.46
C PRO A 108 -1.32 -6.10 20.44
N ARG A 109 -0.61 -6.49 19.38
CA ARG A 109 -1.02 -7.50 18.42
C ARG A 109 -0.13 -8.74 18.61
N PRO A 110 -0.53 -9.74 19.41
CA PRO A 110 0.30 -10.91 19.67
C PRO A 110 0.60 -11.68 18.39
N ILE A 111 1.83 -12.16 18.23
CA ILE A 111 2.24 -12.93 17.03
C ILE A 111 1.26 -14.09 16.79
N LEU A 112 0.90 -14.84 17.83
CA LEU A 112 0.03 -16.00 17.72
C LEU A 112 -1.41 -15.66 17.26
N ALA A 113 -1.79 -14.39 17.20
CA ALA A 113 -3.06 -13.93 16.66
C ALA A 113 -3.01 -13.61 15.16
N ILE A 114 -1.84 -13.77 14.51
CA ILE A 114 -1.68 -13.50 13.08
C ILE A 114 -2.29 -14.65 12.26
N PRO A 115 -3.34 -14.42 11.46
CA PRO A 115 -4.03 -15.48 10.71
C PRO A 115 -3.12 -16.23 9.73
N HIS A 116 -2.13 -15.55 9.16
CA HIS A 116 -1.18 -16.10 8.19
C HIS A 116 -0.43 -17.32 8.72
N LEU A 117 -0.17 -17.38 10.02
CA LEU A 117 0.53 -18.52 10.65
C LEU A 117 -0.23 -19.85 10.50
N LEU A 118 -1.55 -19.79 10.34
CA LEU A 118 -2.44 -20.96 10.27
C LEU A 118 -2.97 -21.20 8.85
N SER A 119 -2.68 -20.31 7.91
CA SER A 119 -3.12 -20.42 6.52
C SER A 119 -2.10 -21.22 5.71
N GLN A 120 -2.54 -22.31 5.06
CA GLN A 120 -1.67 -23.11 4.20
C GLN A 120 -1.07 -22.29 3.05
N GLU A 121 -1.81 -21.32 2.52
CA GLU A 121 -1.38 -20.49 1.39
C GLU A 121 -0.43 -19.35 1.82
N SER A 122 -0.56 -18.86 3.05
CA SER A 122 0.15 -17.67 3.53
C SER A 122 1.24 -17.95 4.55
N ALA A 123 1.33 -19.16 5.09
CA ALA A 123 2.37 -19.56 6.03
C ALA A 123 3.76 -19.39 5.39
N CYS A 124 4.72 -18.92 6.14
CA CYS A 124 6.10 -18.64 5.69
C CYS A 124 6.21 -17.64 4.54
N SER A 125 5.22 -16.77 4.35
CA SER A 125 5.24 -15.74 3.30
C SER A 125 5.22 -14.31 3.84
N TYR A 126 5.12 -14.12 5.16
CA TYR A 126 4.93 -12.81 5.77
C TYR A 126 6.09 -11.82 5.54
N GLN A 127 7.31 -12.31 5.31
CA GLN A 127 8.44 -11.50 4.88
C GLN A 127 8.18 -10.76 3.56
N GLY A 128 7.23 -11.25 2.76
CA GLY A 128 6.81 -10.62 1.52
C GLY A 128 6.35 -9.17 1.70
N TYR A 129 5.65 -8.87 2.79
CA TYR A 129 5.22 -7.50 3.11
C TYR A 129 6.39 -6.55 3.35
N LEU A 130 7.40 -6.98 4.12
CA LEU A 130 8.56 -6.14 4.38
C LEU A 130 9.41 -5.93 3.13
N LEU A 131 9.62 -6.99 2.34
CA LEU A 131 10.31 -6.89 1.06
C LEU A 131 9.54 -5.99 0.08
N ALA A 132 8.20 -6.03 0.11
CA ALA A 132 7.36 -5.14 -0.67
C ALA A 132 7.55 -3.67 -0.25
N HIS A 133 7.55 -3.36 1.05
CA HIS A 133 7.84 -2.00 1.54
C HIS A 133 9.21 -1.51 1.10
N MET A 134 10.26 -2.35 1.20
CA MET A 134 11.59 -1.99 0.68
C MET A 134 11.51 -1.61 -0.81
N ALA A 135 10.84 -2.42 -1.62
CA ALA A 135 10.68 -2.17 -3.05
C ALA A 135 9.84 -0.92 -3.34
N VAL A 136 8.77 -0.69 -2.57
CA VAL A 136 7.93 0.51 -2.67
C VAL A 136 8.75 1.76 -2.42
N TYR A 137 9.46 1.85 -1.31
CA TYR A 137 10.22 3.06 -0.97
C TYR A 137 11.41 3.29 -1.91
N GLN A 138 12.07 2.23 -2.39
CA GLN A 138 13.08 2.33 -3.44
C GLN A 138 12.50 2.86 -4.75
N THR A 139 11.35 2.34 -5.18
CA THR A 139 10.63 2.80 -6.37
C THR A 139 10.19 4.25 -6.23
N ARG A 140 9.61 4.62 -5.10
CA ARG A 140 9.19 6.00 -4.79
C ARG A 140 10.36 6.98 -4.82
N ALA A 141 11.47 6.63 -4.17
CA ALA A 141 12.68 7.45 -4.14
C ALA A 141 13.19 7.72 -5.56
N TRP A 142 13.24 6.71 -6.42
CA TRP A 142 13.65 6.86 -7.80
C TRP A 142 12.73 7.80 -8.59
N PHE A 143 11.40 7.67 -8.45
CA PHE A 143 10.45 8.56 -9.12
C PHE A 143 10.56 10.00 -8.60
N LEU A 144 10.71 10.18 -7.29
CA LEU A 144 10.85 11.51 -6.67
C LEU A 144 12.15 12.19 -7.11
N GLU A 145 13.26 11.45 -7.18
CA GLU A 145 14.54 11.97 -7.69
C GLU A 145 14.43 12.39 -9.15
N LYS A 146 13.81 11.55 -9.98
CA LYS A 146 13.78 11.75 -11.42
C LYS A 146 12.76 12.79 -11.88
N PHE A 147 11.59 12.83 -11.25
CA PHE A 147 10.44 13.64 -11.69
C PHE A 147 9.97 14.65 -10.64
N GLY A 148 10.38 14.49 -9.39
CA GLY A 148 10.03 15.38 -8.28
C GLY A 148 8.64 15.15 -7.67
N TYR A 149 7.82 14.25 -8.22
CA TYR A 149 6.46 13.96 -7.74
C TYR A 149 5.94 12.60 -8.26
N LEU A 150 4.92 12.08 -7.57
CA LEU A 150 4.26 10.81 -7.91
C LEU A 150 2.81 11.02 -8.36
N THR A 151 2.04 11.77 -7.60
CA THR A 151 0.59 11.99 -7.87
C THR A 151 0.39 12.64 -9.23
N ASP A 152 -0.44 11.99 -10.06
CA ASP A 152 -0.75 12.41 -11.44
C ASP A 152 0.48 12.55 -12.35
N ASN A 153 1.55 11.84 -12.04
CA ASN A 153 2.71 11.80 -12.90
C ASN A 153 2.43 10.91 -14.13
N PRO A 154 2.38 11.47 -15.35
CA PRO A 154 2.03 10.71 -16.55
C PRO A 154 3.05 9.63 -16.94
N GLU A 155 4.29 9.73 -16.44
CA GLU A 155 5.35 8.76 -16.69
C GLU A 155 5.27 7.55 -15.77
N LEU A 156 4.57 7.66 -14.63
CA LEU A 156 4.53 6.62 -13.60
C LEU A 156 3.90 5.33 -14.13
N GLY A 157 2.68 5.40 -14.66
CA GLY A 157 1.96 4.24 -15.18
C GLY A 157 2.71 3.51 -16.30
N PRO A 158 3.16 4.20 -17.38
CA PRO A 158 3.95 3.60 -18.44
C PRO A 158 5.23 2.91 -17.99
N LEU A 159 5.98 3.51 -17.04
CA LEU A 159 7.23 2.95 -16.52
C LEU A 159 6.97 1.72 -15.63
N LEU A 160 5.97 1.76 -14.76
CA LEU A 160 5.56 0.59 -13.98
C LEU A 160 5.07 -0.54 -14.91
N ALA A 161 4.25 -0.21 -15.90
CA ALA A 161 3.79 -1.19 -16.89
C ALA A 161 4.95 -1.87 -17.62
N LYS A 162 5.93 -1.09 -18.05
CA LYS A 162 7.10 -1.58 -18.79
C LYS A 162 7.99 -2.48 -17.93
N HIS A 163 8.29 -2.07 -16.69
CA HIS A 163 9.35 -2.68 -15.88
C HIS A 163 8.82 -3.69 -14.87
N TYR A 164 7.55 -3.57 -14.42
CA TYR A 164 6.94 -4.46 -13.46
C TYR A 164 5.87 -5.34 -14.10
N TRP A 165 4.82 -4.74 -14.71
CA TRP A 165 3.65 -5.50 -15.10
C TRP A 165 3.82 -6.31 -16.38
N HIS A 166 4.50 -5.75 -17.39
CA HIS A 166 4.71 -6.45 -18.66
C HIS A 166 5.59 -7.71 -18.52
N PRO A 167 6.74 -7.66 -17.82
CA PRO A 167 7.52 -8.87 -17.56
C PRO A 167 6.82 -9.84 -16.61
N GLY A 168 6.06 -9.35 -15.63
CA GLY A 168 5.42 -10.19 -14.61
C GLY A 168 6.40 -11.15 -13.94
N ASN A 169 6.02 -12.44 -13.88
CA ASN A 169 6.84 -13.50 -13.28
C ASN A 169 7.93 -14.09 -14.22
N SER A 170 8.14 -13.50 -15.40
CA SER A 170 9.20 -13.98 -16.31
C SER A 170 10.61 -13.63 -15.84
N ILE A 171 10.72 -12.68 -14.94
CA ILE A 171 11.96 -12.24 -14.29
C ILE A 171 11.77 -12.16 -12.77
N SER A 172 12.87 -12.17 -12.03
CA SER A 172 12.78 -11.99 -10.58
C SER A 172 12.34 -10.58 -10.20
N HIS A 173 11.75 -10.42 -9.01
CA HIS A 173 11.38 -9.12 -8.49
C HIS A 173 12.59 -8.18 -8.33
N ASP A 174 13.74 -8.71 -7.90
CA ASP A 174 15.02 -7.97 -7.86
C ASP A 174 15.41 -7.43 -9.25
N GLN A 175 15.26 -8.27 -10.29
CA GLN A 175 15.53 -7.83 -11.66
C GLN A 175 14.53 -6.76 -12.14
N SER A 176 13.27 -6.83 -11.72
CA SER A 176 12.27 -5.79 -12.03
C SER A 176 12.67 -4.45 -11.43
N LEU A 177 13.08 -4.45 -10.15
CA LEU A 177 13.61 -3.25 -9.47
C LEU A 177 14.83 -2.70 -10.19
N LYS A 178 15.80 -3.56 -10.50
CA LYS A 178 17.02 -3.18 -11.19
C LYS A 178 16.75 -2.59 -12.58
N ASN A 179 15.78 -3.11 -13.30
CA ASN A 179 15.40 -2.60 -14.62
C ASN A 179 14.76 -1.21 -14.53
N LEU A 180 14.06 -0.89 -13.44
CA LEU A 180 13.44 0.42 -13.24
C LEU A 180 14.42 1.41 -12.62
N THR A 181 15.06 1.03 -11.51
CA THR A 181 15.82 1.96 -10.65
C THR A 181 17.32 1.98 -10.94
N GLY A 182 17.84 0.96 -11.62
CA GLY A 182 19.27 0.77 -11.87
C GLY A 182 19.98 -0.10 -10.83
N GLU A 183 19.35 -0.39 -9.69
CA GLU A 183 19.89 -1.23 -8.63
C GLU A 183 18.89 -2.28 -8.14
N GLY A 184 19.40 -3.39 -7.60
CA GLY A 184 18.59 -4.44 -6.99
C GLY A 184 18.00 -4.02 -5.64
N PHE A 185 17.40 -4.96 -4.94
CA PHE A 185 16.79 -4.71 -3.64
C PHE A 185 17.74 -4.02 -2.66
N SER A 186 17.25 -2.92 -2.06
CA SER A 186 17.95 -2.18 -1.01
C SER A 186 16.99 -1.90 0.15
N ALA A 187 17.43 -2.24 1.36
CA ALA A 187 16.70 -1.87 2.58
C ALA A 187 16.91 -0.40 2.97
N GLN A 188 17.87 0.28 2.35
CA GLN A 188 18.30 1.62 2.76
C GLN A 188 17.17 2.64 2.66
N TYR A 189 16.42 2.64 1.57
CA TYR A 189 15.32 3.58 1.35
C TYR A 189 14.24 3.51 2.43
N LEU A 190 13.84 2.29 2.83
CA LEU A 190 12.90 2.09 3.94
C LEU A 190 13.51 2.51 5.27
N ALA A 191 14.79 2.15 5.51
CA ALA A 191 15.49 2.52 6.73
C ALA A 191 15.63 4.06 6.86
N ASP A 192 15.88 4.77 5.78
CA ASP A 192 15.97 6.23 5.77
C ASP A 192 14.65 6.87 6.19
N ILE A 193 13.52 6.40 5.65
CA ILE A 193 12.18 6.87 6.06
C ILE A 193 11.89 6.54 7.53
N CYS A 194 12.24 5.34 7.99
CA CYS A 194 12.08 4.95 9.40
C CYS A 194 12.87 5.84 10.37
N ASN A 195 13.98 6.40 9.91
CA ASN A 195 14.90 7.21 10.73
C ASN A 195 14.65 8.72 10.64
N LEU A 196 13.70 9.17 9.82
CA LEU A 196 13.35 10.59 9.78
C LEU A 196 12.83 11.07 11.13
N SER A 197 13.31 12.21 11.56
CA SER A 197 12.65 12.94 12.65
C SER A 197 11.30 13.48 12.19
N ILE A 198 10.41 13.80 13.13
CA ILE A 198 9.13 14.47 12.83
C ILE A 198 9.36 15.76 12.02
N ASN A 199 10.40 16.53 12.38
CA ASN A 199 10.72 17.77 11.69
C ASN A 199 11.18 17.51 10.25
N ASP A 200 12.10 16.56 10.02
CA ASP A 200 12.57 16.24 8.66
C ASP A 200 11.44 15.70 7.78
N ALA A 201 10.56 14.87 8.35
CA ALA A 201 9.38 14.36 7.64
C ALA A 201 8.40 15.50 7.28
N TRP A 202 8.21 16.46 8.18
CA TRP A 202 7.39 17.65 7.89
C TRP A 202 8.03 18.57 6.85
N GLU A 203 9.32 18.87 6.95
CA GLU A 203 10.04 19.70 5.98
C GLU A 203 9.95 19.13 4.57
N SER A 204 10.17 17.84 4.41
CA SER A 204 10.00 17.13 3.13
C SER A 204 8.56 17.25 2.59
N THR A 205 7.58 17.11 3.47
CA THR A 205 6.16 17.24 3.10
C THR A 205 5.79 18.67 2.72
N GLU A 206 6.30 19.67 3.44
CA GLU A 206 6.07 21.09 3.18
C GLU A 206 6.70 21.51 1.82
N GLU A 207 7.85 20.93 1.48
CA GLU A 207 8.44 21.09 0.16
C GLU A 207 7.53 20.50 -0.93
N THR A 208 6.98 19.31 -0.70
CA THR A 208 6.01 18.68 -1.61
C THR A 208 4.77 19.52 -1.81
N ILE A 209 4.19 20.07 -0.73
CA ILE A 209 3.04 20.99 -0.81
C ILE A 209 3.39 22.26 -1.60
N THR A 210 4.59 22.79 -1.42
CA THR A 210 5.04 24.00 -2.11
C THR A 210 5.20 23.72 -3.62
N LYS A 211 5.82 22.62 -3.98
CA LYS A 211 5.94 22.18 -5.39
C LYS A 211 4.58 21.90 -6.01
N TYR A 212 3.68 21.29 -5.28
CA TYR A 212 2.30 20.99 -5.74
C TYR A 212 1.57 22.30 -6.13
N LYS A 213 1.65 23.34 -5.33
CA LYS A 213 1.01 24.64 -5.61
C LYS A 213 1.54 25.32 -6.89
N GLN A 214 2.72 24.94 -7.34
CA GLN A 214 3.36 25.48 -8.56
C GLN A 214 3.09 24.63 -9.81
N ARG A 215 2.52 23.44 -9.66
CA ARG A 215 2.20 22.58 -10.81
C ARG A 215 1.05 23.19 -11.62
N PRO A 216 1.08 23.05 -12.97
CA PRO A 216 -0.09 23.33 -13.78
C PRO A 216 -1.25 22.48 -13.29
N ALA A 217 -2.45 23.05 -13.25
CA ALA A 217 -3.65 22.26 -13.00
C ALA A 217 -3.72 21.11 -13.99
N VAL A 218 -3.91 19.88 -13.51
CA VAL A 218 -4.18 18.73 -14.37
C VAL A 218 -5.49 19.05 -15.09
N ILE A 219 -5.44 19.20 -16.41
CA ILE A 219 -6.65 19.28 -17.21
C ILE A 219 -7.25 17.88 -17.14
N GLU A 220 -8.35 17.74 -16.40
CA GLU A 220 -9.17 16.53 -16.47
C GLU A 220 -9.67 16.37 -17.93
N THR A 221 -8.87 15.73 -18.74
CA THR A 221 -9.40 15.16 -19.97
C THR A 221 -10.30 14.02 -19.52
N ALA A 222 -11.59 14.12 -19.79
CA ALA A 222 -12.54 13.05 -19.56
C ALA A 222 -11.99 11.80 -20.31
N SER A 223 -11.19 11.01 -19.62
CA SER A 223 -10.70 9.75 -20.15
C SER A 223 -11.85 8.76 -20.07
N SER A 224 -12.49 8.51 -21.20
CA SER A 224 -13.38 7.36 -21.32
C SER A 224 -12.56 6.11 -21.09
N LEU A 225 -12.90 5.34 -20.07
CA LEU A 225 -12.46 3.96 -19.98
C LEU A 225 -12.95 3.25 -21.23
N ASN A 226 -12.09 2.86 -22.14
CA ASN A 226 -12.46 2.11 -23.34
C ASN A 226 -12.92 0.67 -22.95
N ALA A 227 -13.92 0.61 -22.10
CA ALA A 227 -14.47 -0.62 -21.53
C ALA A 227 -15.98 -0.47 -21.32
N LYS A 228 -16.73 -1.54 -21.57
CA LYS A 228 -18.15 -1.63 -21.19
C LYS A 228 -18.27 -2.13 -19.78
N ILE A 229 -18.78 -1.30 -18.88
CA ILE A 229 -18.98 -1.60 -17.49
C ILE A 229 -20.48 -1.80 -17.24
N ARG A 230 -20.81 -2.89 -16.56
CA ARG A 230 -22.16 -3.19 -16.06
C ARG A 230 -22.06 -3.53 -14.59
N VAL A 231 -22.83 -2.85 -13.76
CA VAL A 231 -22.98 -3.15 -12.36
C VAL A 231 -24.29 -3.92 -12.21
N VAL A 232 -24.22 -5.10 -11.61
CA VAL A 232 -25.38 -5.98 -11.46
C VAL A 232 -25.60 -6.37 -10.00
N HIS A 233 -26.87 -6.57 -9.61
CA HIS A 233 -27.26 -7.16 -8.34
C HIS A 233 -28.11 -8.41 -8.66
N GLY A 234 -27.50 -9.60 -8.51
CA GLY A 234 -28.06 -10.81 -9.06
C GLY A 234 -28.20 -10.73 -10.60
N GLU A 235 -29.43 -10.88 -11.11
CA GLU A 235 -29.72 -10.75 -12.55
C GLU A 235 -30.14 -9.33 -12.96
N GLU A 236 -30.37 -8.45 -11.99
CA GLU A 236 -30.75 -7.06 -12.23
C GLU A 236 -29.55 -6.20 -12.62
N MET A 237 -29.63 -5.50 -13.75
CA MET A 237 -28.64 -4.50 -14.12
C MET A 237 -29.02 -3.16 -13.48
N ILE A 238 -28.19 -2.68 -12.55
CA ILE A 238 -28.45 -1.47 -11.78
C ILE A 238 -27.77 -0.23 -12.35
N ALA A 239 -26.67 -0.40 -13.06
CA ALA A 239 -25.95 0.70 -13.72
C ALA A 239 -25.09 0.20 -14.89
N ASN A 240 -24.88 1.07 -15.88
CA ASN A 240 -23.95 0.83 -16.99
C ASN A 240 -23.36 2.14 -17.52
N ASN A 241 -22.26 2.05 -18.26
CA ASN A 241 -21.61 3.19 -18.88
C ASN A 241 -21.89 3.35 -20.38
N ASP A 242 -23.01 2.82 -20.88
CA ASP A 242 -23.35 2.90 -22.32
C ASP A 242 -23.45 4.35 -22.80
N GLN A 243 -23.82 5.30 -21.95
CA GLN A 243 -23.84 6.73 -22.24
C GLN A 243 -22.53 7.43 -21.82
N SER A 244 -22.07 7.20 -20.59
CA SER A 244 -20.82 7.73 -20.06
C SER A 244 -20.53 7.08 -18.71
N ASP A 245 -19.24 7.17 -18.26
CA ASP A 245 -18.84 6.71 -16.94
C ASP A 245 -19.52 7.53 -15.83
N GLN A 246 -19.73 8.83 -16.05
CA GLN A 246 -20.47 9.70 -15.12
C GLN A 246 -21.93 9.27 -14.97
N ASN A 247 -22.57 8.83 -16.04
CA ASN A 247 -23.95 8.34 -16.00
C ASN A 247 -24.04 7.03 -15.20
N LEU A 248 -23.05 6.13 -15.34
CA LEU A 248 -22.96 4.91 -14.53
C LEU A 248 -22.90 5.25 -13.05
N ILE A 249 -22.05 6.21 -12.66
CA ILE A 249 -21.92 6.64 -11.25
C ILE A 249 -23.27 7.13 -10.72
N GLN A 250 -23.96 8.01 -11.47
CA GLN A 250 -25.27 8.54 -11.06
C GLN A 250 -26.35 7.45 -10.94
N GLN A 251 -26.39 6.49 -11.84
CA GLN A 251 -27.30 5.35 -11.76
C GLN A 251 -27.04 4.53 -10.49
N PHE A 252 -25.76 4.22 -10.22
CA PHE A 252 -25.38 3.45 -9.04
C PHE A 252 -25.68 4.18 -7.73
N GLU A 253 -25.35 5.47 -7.65
CA GLU A 253 -25.70 6.29 -6.46
C GLU A 253 -27.21 6.35 -6.21
N THR A 254 -28.01 6.51 -7.27
CA THR A 254 -29.46 6.52 -7.15
C THR A 254 -29.96 5.20 -6.61
N TRP A 255 -29.50 4.10 -7.20
CA TRP A 255 -29.89 2.77 -6.73
C TRP A 255 -29.54 2.54 -5.25
N VAL A 256 -28.30 2.92 -4.82
CA VAL A 256 -27.90 2.80 -3.41
C VAL A 256 -28.80 3.61 -2.49
N LYS A 257 -29.11 4.87 -2.86
CA LYS A 257 -30.00 5.73 -2.07
C LYS A 257 -31.40 5.13 -1.93
N ASP A 258 -31.94 4.56 -3.00
CA ASP A 258 -33.27 3.93 -3.01
C ASP A 258 -33.30 2.65 -2.16
N GLN A 259 -32.27 1.80 -2.27
CA GLN A 259 -32.20 0.54 -1.53
C GLN A 259 -32.04 0.75 -0.02
N TYR A 260 -31.18 1.65 0.38
CA TYR A 260 -30.84 1.83 1.78
C TYR A 260 -31.66 2.90 2.47
N LYS A 261 -32.64 3.50 1.77
CA LYS A 261 -33.50 4.57 2.33
C LYS A 261 -32.66 5.54 3.16
N ILE A 262 -31.58 6.04 2.55
CA ILE A 262 -30.79 7.09 3.14
C ILE A 262 -31.72 8.31 3.18
N GLN A 263 -32.59 8.33 4.20
CA GLN A 263 -33.29 9.52 4.58
C GLN A 263 -32.22 10.52 4.95
N ASN A 264 -32.22 11.64 4.26
CA ASN A 264 -31.52 12.82 4.74
C ASN A 264 -31.85 12.94 6.23
N ARG A 265 -30.91 12.61 7.11
CA ARG A 265 -30.92 13.12 8.46
C ARG A 265 -30.64 14.61 8.29
N GLY A 266 -31.74 15.32 8.06
CA GLY A 266 -31.75 16.75 8.11
C GLY A 266 -31.30 17.17 9.50
N GLU A 267 -30.38 18.10 9.51
CA GLU A 267 -29.99 19.05 10.56
C GLU A 267 -29.55 18.47 11.91
#